data_9e062a1f6a3b7ce3c142bd5adc73b3fa
#
_entry.id   9e062a1f6a3b7ce3c142bd5adc73b3fa
#
_cell.length_a   1.000
_cell.length_b   1.000
_cell.length_c   1.000
_cell.angle_alpha   90.00
_cell.angle_beta   90.00
_cell.angle_gamma   90.00
#
_symmetry.space_group_name_H-M   'P 1'
#
loop_
_entity.id
_entity.type
_entity.pdbx_description
1 polymer ?
#
loop_
_entity_poly.entity_id
_entity_poly.type
_entity_poly.pdbx_seq_one_letter_code
_entity_poly.pdbx_strand_id
1 'polypeptide(L)'
;SDRAYDGEWENDVPHGFGTNTFPNGKIYRGEFKNGKPVGEGEWTYQDGSTYTGTWVKGEFINEKNQRENLEYRIIGRIINIVVFGFIFLGVMVWVLAFLKII
;
A
#
# COMPACT_ATOMS: atom_id res chain seq x y z
N SER A 1 3.46 -7.03 26.76
CA SER A 1 2.98 -6.44 25.53
C SER A 1 1.55 -5.96 25.73
N ASP A 2 1.23 -4.86 25.10
CA ASP A 2 -0.05 -4.18 25.28
C ASP A 2 -1.06 -4.56 24.20
N ARG A 3 -0.81 -5.64 23.50
CA ARG A 3 -1.78 -6.19 22.55
C ARG A 3 -2.79 -7.06 23.27
N ALA A 4 -4.07 -6.88 22.93
CA ALA A 4 -5.14 -7.73 23.41
C ALA A 4 -5.76 -8.47 22.23
N TYR A 5 -5.66 -9.78 22.24
CA TYR A 5 -6.30 -10.64 21.25
C TYR A 5 -7.51 -11.32 21.83
N ASP A 6 -8.63 -11.24 21.13
CA ASP A 6 -9.87 -11.91 21.46
C ASP A 6 -10.36 -12.67 20.23
N GLY A 7 -10.34 -13.98 20.30
CA GLY A 7 -10.73 -14.81 19.17
C GLY A 7 -10.33 -16.27 19.34
N GLU A 8 -10.24 -16.94 18.21
CA GLU A 8 -9.92 -18.37 18.18
C GLU A 8 -8.41 -18.60 18.35
N TRP A 9 -8.07 -19.69 19.00
CA TRP A 9 -6.70 -20.08 19.29
C TRP A 9 -6.45 -21.52 18.84
N GLU A 10 -5.25 -21.77 18.37
CA GLU A 10 -4.76 -23.13 18.10
C GLU A 10 -3.28 -23.19 18.47
N ASN A 11 -2.89 -24.19 19.26
CA ASN A 11 -1.50 -24.36 19.73
C ASN A 11 -0.93 -23.08 20.40
N ASP A 12 -1.74 -22.44 21.23
CA ASP A 12 -1.38 -21.24 21.99
C ASP A 12 -1.11 -19.99 21.12
N VAL A 13 -1.49 -20.00 19.87
CA VAL A 13 -1.36 -18.82 18.99
C VAL A 13 -2.71 -18.50 18.34
N PRO A 14 -2.97 -17.22 17.99
CA PRO A 14 -4.16 -16.86 17.25
C PRO A 14 -4.29 -17.66 15.95
N HIS A 15 -5.47 -18.24 15.76
CA HIS A 15 -5.77 -19.04 14.59
C HIS A 15 -7.29 -19.06 14.36
N GLY A 16 -7.73 -18.76 13.14
CA GLY A 16 -9.13 -18.55 12.83
C GLY A 16 -9.52 -17.08 12.98
N PHE A 17 -10.80 -16.81 13.23
CA PHE A 17 -11.27 -15.43 13.35
C PHE A 17 -11.02 -14.84 14.72
N GLY A 18 -10.60 -13.57 14.73
CA GLY A 18 -10.35 -12.87 15.99
C GLY A 18 -10.21 -11.37 15.79
N THR A 19 -10.14 -10.70 16.95
CA THR A 19 -9.96 -9.24 17.04
C THR A 19 -8.70 -8.96 17.83
N ASN A 20 -7.82 -8.14 17.27
CA ASN A 20 -6.58 -7.75 17.92
C ASN A 20 -6.60 -6.23 18.14
N THR A 21 -6.46 -5.81 19.40
CA THR A 21 -6.42 -4.40 19.79
C THR A 21 -4.98 -4.02 20.09
N PHE A 22 -4.52 -2.96 19.47
CA PHE A 22 -3.15 -2.46 19.64
C PHE A 22 -3.09 -1.30 20.64
N PRO A 23 -1.92 -1.03 21.24
CA PRO A 23 -1.78 0.04 22.22
C PRO A 23 -2.14 1.43 21.71
N ASN A 24 -1.98 1.67 20.41
CA ASN A 24 -2.31 2.95 19.78
C ASN A 24 -3.81 3.12 19.49
N GLY A 25 -4.65 2.16 19.93
CA GLY A 25 -6.08 2.21 19.71
C GLY A 25 -6.56 1.65 18.38
N LYS A 26 -5.65 1.21 17.51
CA LYS A 26 -6.05 0.50 16.29
C LYS A 26 -6.59 -0.88 16.62
N ILE A 27 -7.60 -1.30 15.89
CA ILE A 27 -8.23 -2.60 16.05
C ILE A 27 -8.21 -3.33 14.72
N TYR A 28 -7.77 -4.58 14.74
CA TYR A 28 -7.83 -5.46 13.56
C TYR A 28 -8.78 -6.61 13.80
N ARG A 29 -9.70 -6.84 12.86
CA ARG A 29 -10.60 -7.99 12.86
C ARG A 29 -10.43 -8.77 11.58
N GLY A 30 -10.25 -10.07 11.71
CA GLY A 30 -10.12 -10.91 10.55
C GLY A 30 -9.64 -12.29 10.88
N GLU A 31 -9.18 -12.98 9.84
CA GLU A 31 -8.66 -14.33 9.96
C GLU A 31 -7.18 -14.31 10.33
N PHE A 32 -6.81 -15.22 11.21
CA PHE A 32 -5.42 -15.43 11.65
C PHE A 32 -4.98 -16.85 11.35
N LYS A 33 -3.72 -17.02 11.07
CA LYS A 33 -3.10 -18.32 10.90
C LYS A 33 -1.70 -18.28 11.48
N ASN A 34 -1.45 -19.20 12.43
CA ASN A 34 -0.16 -19.29 13.12
C ASN A 34 0.29 -17.94 13.72
N GLY A 35 -0.64 -17.22 14.34
CA GLY A 35 -0.37 -15.95 15.00
C GLY A 35 -0.33 -14.74 14.09
N LYS A 36 -0.52 -14.91 12.80
CA LYS A 36 -0.43 -13.81 11.82
C LYS A 36 -1.78 -13.59 11.12
N PRO A 37 -2.13 -12.34 10.83
CA PRO A 37 -3.33 -12.08 10.03
C PRO A 37 -3.15 -12.59 8.60
N VAL A 38 -4.20 -13.22 8.08
CA VAL A 38 -4.24 -13.74 6.70
C VAL A 38 -5.63 -13.47 6.11
N GLY A 39 -5.73 -13.56 4.78
CA GLY A 39 -7.01 -13.41 4.10
C GLY A 39 -7.62 -12.04 4.29
N GLU A 40 -8.96 -12.00 4.33
CA GLU A 40 -9.70 -10.74 4.45
C GLU A 40 -9.77 -10.27 5.91
N GLY A 41 -9.72 -8.95 6.09
CA GLY A 41 -9.83 -8.35 7.41
C GLY A 41 -10.19 -6.88 7.35
N GLU A 42 -10.41 -6.32 8.54
CA GLU A 42 -10.80 -4.93 8.71
C GLU A 42 -9.94 -4.26 9.77
N TRP A 43 -9.40 -3.10 9.43
CA TRP A 43 -8.75 -2.21 10.37
C TRP A 43 -9.70 -1.11 10.79
N THR A 44 -9.73 -0.80 12.08
CA THR A 44 -10.41 0.37 12.64
C THR A 44 -9.37 1.26 13.29
N TYR A 45 -9.34 2.53 12.90
CA TYR A 45 -8.43 3.52 13.47
C TYR A 45 -9.09 4.30 14.61
N GLN A 46 -8.28 5.05 15.38
CA GLN A 46 -8.75 5.83 16.52
C GLN A 46 -9.85 6.84 16.19
N ASP A 47 -9.82 7.39 14.97
CA ASP A 47 -10.82 8.35 14.50
C ASP A 47 -12.14 7.69 14.09
N GLY A 48 -12.24 6.36 14.24
CA GLY A 48 -13.43 5.60 13.85
C GLY A 48 -13.46 5.18 12.39
N SER A 49 -12.49 5.58 11.58
CA SER A 49 -12.43 5.13 10.20
C SER A 49 -12.10 3.65 10.10
N THR A 50 -12.70 2.99 9.12
CA THR A 50 -12.52 1.56 8.89
C THR A 50 -12.02 1.30 7.48
N TYR A 51 -11.15 0.28 7.35
CA TYR A 51 -10.58 -0.12 6.06
C TYR A 51 -10.64 -1.63 5.96
N THR A 52 -11.37 -2.11 4.96
CA THR A 52 -11.39 -3.54 4.63
C THR A 52 -10.37 -3.85 3.55
N GLY A 53 -9.79 -5.02 3.59
CA GLY A 53 -8.80 -5.42 2.62
C GLY A 53 -8.39 -6.88 2.78
N THR A 54 -7.35 -7.25 2.06
CA THR A 54 -6.85 -8.63 2.05
C THR A 54 -5.34 -8.63 2.28
N TRP A 55 -4.86 -9.58 3.08
CA TRP A 55 -3.44 -9.80 3.27
C TRP A 55 -2.87 -10.59 2.10
N VAL A 56 -1.89 -10.01 1.43
CA VAL A 56 -1.19 -10.65 0.32
C VAL A 56 0.30 -10.55 0.60
N LYS A 57 0.96 -11.70 0.77
CA LYS A 57 2.41 -11.77 1.03
C LYS A 57 2.85 -10.86 2.20
N GLY A 58 2.07 -10.82 3.28
CA GLY A 58 2.38 -10.03 4.45
C GLY A 58 2.01 -8.55 4.36
N GLU A 59 1.40 -8.11 3.27
CA GLU A 59 0.92 -6.74 3.11
C GLU A 59 -0.60 -6.67 3.10
N PHE A 60 -1.14 -5.67 3.79
CA PHE A 60 -2.57 -5.40 3.80
C PHE A 60 -2.93 -4.51 2.61
N ILE A 61 -3.70 -5.07 1.68
CA ILE A 61 -4.09 -4.42 0.44
C ILE A 61 -5.57 -4.08 0.50
N ASN A 62 -5.92 -2.81 0.37
CA ASN A 62 -7.30 -2.39 0.20
C ASN A 62 -7.45 -1.63 -1.12
N GLU A 63 -8.69 -1.39 -1.54
CA GLU A 63 -8.94 -0.71 -2.81
C GLU A 63 -8.32 0.69 -2.85
N LYS A 64 -8.37 1.41 -1.74
CA LYS A 64 -7.79 2.75 -1.65
C LYS A 64 -6.27 2.70 -1.84
N ASN A 65 -5.59 1.81 -1.12
CA ASN A 65 -4.15 1.65 -1.25
C ASN A 65 -3.75 1.22 -2.67
N GLN A 66 -4.53 0.34 -3.28
CA GLN A 66 -4.27 -0.08 -4.66
C GLN A 66 -4.43 1.07 -5.64
N ARG A 67 -5.47 1.88 -5.49
CA ARG A 67 -5.69 3.04 -6.36
C ARG A 67 -4.58 4.07 -6.19
N GLU A 68 -4.22 4.40 -4.96
CA GLU A 68 -3.14 5.34 -4.69
C GLU A 68 -1.82 4.85 -5.27
N ASN A 69 -1.47 3.59 -5.04
CA ASN A 69 -0.25 3.00 -5.59
C ASN A 69 -0.26 3.00 -7.12
N LEU A 70 -1.39 2.70 -7.75
CA LEU A 70 -1.53 2.73 -9.20
C LEU A 70 -1.39 4.15 -9.73
N GLU A 71 -2.03 5.12 -9.08
CA GLU A 71 -1.92 6.53 -9.44
C GLU A 71 -0.48 7.02 -9.35
N TYR A 72 0.21 6.71 -8.25
CA TYR A 72 1.63 7.05 -8.09
C TYR A 72 2.50 6.41 -9.16
N ARG A 73 2.25 5.16 -9.53
CA ARG A 73 2.99 4.49 -10.59
C ARG A 73 2.73 5.15 -11.95
N ILE A 74 1.49 5.47 -12.25
CA ILE A 74 1.11 6.14 -13.51
C ILE A 74 1.71 7.54 -13.55
N ILE A 75 1.55 8.32 -12.49
CA ILE A 75 2.11 9.67 -12.38
C ILE A 75 3.63 9.63 -12.53
N GLY A 76 4.30 8.69 -11.84
CA GLY A 76 5.74 8.52 -11.94
C GLY A 76 6.20 8.21 -13.36
N ARG A 77 5.48 7.34 -14.07
CA ARG A 77 5.77 7.04 -15.49
C ARG A 77 5.56 8.25 -16.37
N ILE A 78 4.47 8.98 -16.19
CA ILE A 78 4.19 10.20 -16.96
C ILE A 78 5.25 11.26 -16.70
N ILE A 79 5.62 11.48 -15.43
CA ILE A 79 6.68 12.43 -15.09
C ILE A 79 8.00 12.03 -15.74
N ASN A 80 8.38 10.76 -15.69
CA ASN A 80 9.59 10.27 -16.33
C ASN A 80 9.55 10.48 -17.85
N ILE A 81 8.45 10.16 -18.50
CA ILE A 81 8.29 10.38 -19.94
C ILE A 81 8.38 11.86 -20.29
N VAL A 82 7.72 12.72 -19.52
CA VAL A 82 7.74 14.17 -19.75
C VAL A 82 9.15 14.73 -19.53
N VAL A 83 9.81 14.35 -18.44
CA VAL A 83 11.17 14.82 -18.12
C VAL A 83 12.17 14.34 -19.19
N PHE A 84 12.17 13.05 -19.49
CA PHE A 84 13.07 12.49 -20.51
C PHE A 84 12.73 13.02 -21.91
N GLY A 85 11.45 13.12 -22.25
CA GLY A 85 11.01 13.68 -23.51
C GLY A 85 11.39 15.14 -23.65
N PHE A 86 11.29 15.91 -22.55
CA PHE A 86 11.67 17.32 -22.55
C PHE A 86 13.18 17.49 -22.74
N ILE A 87 13.98 16.67 -22.07
CA ILE A 87 15.44 16.66 -22.23
C ILE A 87 15.80 16.28 -23.67
N PHE A 88 15.17 15.24 -24.21
CA PHE A 88 15.41 14.78 -25.58
C PHE A 88 15.04 15.86 -26.59
N LEU A 89 13.86 16.49 -26.44
CA LEU A 89 13.45 17.59 -27.32
C LEU A 89 14.37 18.79 -27.17
N GLY A 90 14.83 19.10 -25.98
CA GLY A 90 15.81 20.17 -25.75
C GLY A 90 17.11 19.91 -26.49
N VAL A 91 17.64 18.69 -26.43
CA VAL A 91 18.83 18.29 -27.15
C VAL A 91 18.60 18.38 -28.65
N MET A 92 17.45 17.93 -29.17
CA MET A 92 17.11 18.01 -30.57
C MET A 92 17.02 19.46 -31.06
N VAL A 93 16.42 20.35 -30.26
CA VAL A 93 16.35 21.77 -30.61
C VAL A 93 17.76 22.38 -30.70
N TRP A 94 18.63 22.04 -29.78
CA TRP A 94 20.01 22.49 -29.79
C TRP A 94 20.77 22.01 -31.06
N VAL A 95 20.62 20.73 -31.40
CA VAL A 95 21.24 20.14 -32.58
C VAL A 95 20.73 20.82 -33.83
N LEU A 96 19.42 21.02 -33.96
CA LEU A 96 18.83 21.69 -35.11
C LEU A 96 19.25 23.16 -35.20
N ALA A 97 19.33 23.87 -34.08
CA ALA A 97 19.82 25.23 -34.03
C ALA A 97 21.29 25.29 -34.45
N PHE A 98 22.10 24.36 -33.99
CA PHE A 98 23.51 24.25 -34.39
C PHE A 98 23.68 24.00 -35.89
N LEU A 99 22.86 23.10 -36.44
CA LEU A 99 22.89 22.79 -37.88
C LEU A 99 22.42 23.95 -38.74
N LYS A 100 21.55 24.81 -38.26
CA LYS A 100 21.11 26.01 -38.99
C LYS A 100 22.16 27.09 -39.06
N ILE A 101 23.05 27.15 -38.09
CA ILE A 101 24.13 28.13 -38.03
C ILE A 101 25.25 27.77 -38.98
N ILE A 102 25.38 26.50 -39.27
CA ILE A 102 26.38 25.98 -40.21
C ILE A 102 25.81 25.97 -41.63
#